data_2dab1961118f85597d9e7a92acf2c404
#
_entry.id   2dab1961118f85597d9e7a92acf2c404
#
_cell.length_a   1.000
_cell.length_b   1.000
_cell.length_c   1.000
_cell.angle_alpha   90.00
_cell.angle_beta   90.00
_cell.angle_gamma   90.00
#
_symmetry.space_group_name_H-M   'P 1'
#
loop_
_entity.id
_entity.type
_entity.pdbx_description
1 polymer ?
#
loop_
_entity_poly.entity_id
_entity_poly.type
_entity_poly.pdbx_seq_one_letter_code
_entity_poly.pdbx_strand_id
1 'polypeptide(L)'
;ITMCVIISPRLSIIFLVALIFLGFVLFFIIYKVTPIFTSGFEKYDELNASVQENISGIRVVKAFVREEHENKKFNKAADNLYKTFVKAESFLAFNNPTMMLVVYGCIVALSWFASHFIVSGSITTGNLTSMFSYVMSMLMALMMLSMIFVMVSMSAASARRISEVLNEKADLANPEKP
;
A
#
# COMPACT_ATOMS: atom_id res chain seq x y z
N ILE A 1 -14.32 16.46 -6.86
CA ILE A 1 -14.92 17.20 -5.73
C ILE A 1 -15.45 18.56 -6.20
N THR A 2 -14.67 19.37 -6.91
CA THR A 2 -15.11 20.71 -7.40
C THR A 2 -16.42 20.66 -8.16
N MET A 3 -16.60 19.72 -9.08
CA MET A 3 -17.85 19.54 -9.82
C MET A 3 -19.03 19.15 -8.92
N CYS A 4 -18.81 18.36 -7.88
CA CYS A 4 -19.86 18.04 -6.90
C CYS A 4 -20.31 19.28 -6.13
N VAL A 5 -19.37 20.16 -5.75
CA VAL A 5 -19.67 21.43 -5.05
C VAL A 5 -20.49 22.37 -5.93
N ILE A 6 -20.21 22.42 -7.25
CA ILE A 6 -20.95 23.23 -8.21
C ILE A 6 -22.41 22.75 -8.35
N ILE A 7 -22.63 21.42 -8.35
CA ILE A 7 -23.95 20.83 -8.48
C ILE A 7 -24.77 21.04 -7.19
N SER A 8 -24.20 20.67 -6.05
CA SER A 8 -24.84 20.84 -4.75
C SER A 8 -23.82 20.86 -3.62
N PRO A 9 -23.55 22.02 -3.00
CA PRO A 9 -22.61 22.12 -1.89
C PRO A 9 -23.00 21.22 -0.70
N ARG A 10 -24.30 21.07 -0.45
CA ARG A 10 -24.81 20.26 0.67
C ARG A 10 -24.53 18.77 0.48
N LEU A 11 -24.73 18.24 -0.73
CA LEU A 11 -24.46 16.83 -1.02
C LEU A 11 -22.95 16.55 -1.13
N SER A 12 -22.16 17.57 -1.50
CA SER A 12 -20.68 17.44 -1.57
C SER A 12 -20.03 17.17 -0.23
N ILE A 13 -20.67 17.49 0.88
CA ILE A 13 -20.19 17.16 2.22
C ILE A 13 -20.05 15.64 2.40
N ILE A 14 -20.95 14.85 1.81
CA ILE A 14 -20.89 13.37 1.85
C ILE A 14 -19.57 12.88 1.24
N PHE A 15 -19.19 13.45 0.08
CA PHE A 15 -17.93 13.10 -0.59
C PHE A 15 -16.71 13.50 0.22
N LEU A 16 -16.77 14.67 0.85
CA LEU A 16 -15.66 15.17 1.65
C LEU A 16 -15.45 14.29 2.89
N VAL A 17 -16.51 13.91 3.58
CA VAL A 17 -16.45 12.98 4.72
C VAL A 17 -15.92 11.61 4.29
N ALA A 18 -16.42 11.08 3.17
CA ALA A 18 -15.94 9.80 2.63
C ALA A 18 -14.44 9.86 2.26
N LEU A 19 -13.99 10.96 1.64
CA LEU A 19 -12.60 11.15 1.27
C LEU A 19 -11.68 11.18 2.50
N ILE A 20 -12.05 11.95 3.51
CA ILE A 20 -11.27 12.04 4.77
C ILE A 20 -11.21 10.68 5.44
N PHE A 21 -12.35 9.99 5.51
CA PHE A 21 -12.42 8.66 6.12
C PHE A 21 -11.54 7.66 5.38
N LEU A 22 -11.65 7.58 4.05
CA LEU A 22 -10.81 6.69 3.24
C LEU A 22 -9.34 7.06 3.32
N GLY A 23 -9.01 8.34 3.30
CA GLY A 23 -7.63 8.81 3.48
C GLY A 23 -7.05 8.38 4.83
N PHE A 24 -7.83 8.49 5.89
CA PHE A 24 -7.43 8.03 7.22
C PHE A 24 -7.22 6.51 7.28
N VAL A 25 -8.13 5.73 6.70
CA VAL A 25 -8.00 4.26 6.63
C VAL A 25 -6.77 3.86 5.84
N LEU A 26 -6.53 4.45 4.68
CA LEU A 26 -5.33 4.20 3.87
C LEU A 26 -4.05 4.54 4.63
N PHE A 27 -4.00 5.71 5.25
CA PHE A 27 -2.86 6.12 6.06
C PHE A 27 -2.59 5.12 7.20
N PHE A 28 -3.63 4.69 7.90
CA PHE A 28 -3.52 3.71 8.97
C PHE A 28 -3.00 2.36 8.49
N ILE A 29 -3.51 1.86 7.35
CA ILE A 29 -3.07 0.60 6.74
C ILE A 29 -1.59 0.71 6.38
N ILE A 30 -1.18 1.77 5.65
CA ILE A 30 0.21 1.97 5.23
C ILE A 30 1.13 2.05 6.44
N TYR A 31 0.76 2.81 7.46
CA TYR A 31 1.55 2.96 8.69
C TYR A 31 1.78 1.62 9.41
N LYS A 32 0.77 0.75 9.42
CA LYS A 32 0.87 -0.59 10.04
C LYS A 32 1.60 -1.61 9.18
N VAL A 33 1.42 -1.55 7.88
CA VAL A 33 1.93 -2.57 6.94
C VAL A 33 3.40 -2.34 6.60
N THR A 34 3.84 -1.09 6.46
CA THR A 34 5.23 -0.76 6.10
C THR A 34 6.26 -1.44 7.00
N PRO A 35 6.21 -1.34 8.34
CA PRO A 35 7.19 -2.00 9.20
C PRO A 35 7.13 -3.53 9.13
N ILE A 36 5.95 -4.10 8.86
CA ILE A 36 5.80 -5.55 8.71
C ILE A 36 6.51 -6.02 7.43
N PHE A 37 6.36 -5.29 6.32
CA PHE A 37 7.09 -5.59 5.09
C PHE A 37 8.59 -5.44 5.24
N THR A 38 9.07 -4.39 5.91
CA THR A 38 10.51 -4.22 6.17
C THR A 38 11.07 -5.41 6.93
N SER A 39 10.41 -5.84 8.01
CA SER A 39 10.78 -7.06 8.74
C SER A 39 10.65 -8.33 7.89
N GLY A 40 9.71 -8.36 6.96
CA GLY A 40 9.56 -9.45 6.00
C GLY A 40 10.76 -9.57 5.06
N PHE A 41 11.26 -8.45 4.54
CA PHE A 41 12.46 -8.44 3.69
C PHE A 41 13.73 -8.88 4.43
N GLU A 42 13.91 -8.46 5.70
CA GLU A 42 15.01 -8.95 6.52
C GLU A 42 14.98 -10.49 6.67
N LYS A 43 13.80 -11.05 6.94
CA LYS A 43 13.63 -12.51 7.03
C LYS A 43 13.80 -13.23 5.69
N TYR A 44 13.47 -12.56 4.59
CA TYR A 44 13.73 -13.06 3.25
C TYR A 44 15.24 -13.15 2.97
N ASP A 45 16.00 -12.15 3.40
CA ASP A 45 17.45 -12.16 3.28
C ASP A 45 18.09 -13.26 4.16
N GLU A 46 17.57 -13.48 5.38
CA GLU A 46 17.99 -14.60 6.25
C GLU A 46 17.71 -15.96 5.59
N LEU A 47 16.55 -16.12 4.95
CA LEU A 47 16.19 -17.34 4.21
C LEU A 47 17.17 -17.58 3.06
N ASN A 48 17.43 -16.54 2.26
CA ASN A 48 18.36 -16.62 1.13
C ASN A 48 19.80 -16.95 1.60
N ALA A 49 20.24 -16.34 2.69
CA ALA A 49 21.55 -16.65 3.29
C ALA A 49 21.63 -18.13 3.72
N SER A 50 20.56 -18.65 4.33
CA SER A 50 20.48 -20.07 4.71
C SER A 50 20.52 -21.01 3.51
N VAL A 51 19.86 -20.65 2.41
CA VAL A 51 19.93 -21.40 1.14
C VAL A 51 21.34 -21.40 0.58
N GLN A 52 21.99 -20.23 0.53
CA GLN A 52 23.36 -20.08 0.04
C GLN A 52 24.37 -20.89 0.88
N GLU A 53 24.21 -20.85 2.20
CA GLU A 53 25.02 -21.65 3.14
C GLU A 53 24.85 -23.15 2.86
N ASN A 54 23.61 -23.61 2.70
CA ASN A 54 23.32 -25.02 2.40
C ASN A 54 23.87 -25.48 1.05
N ILE A 55 23.77 -24.65 0.00
CA ILE A 55 24.31 -24.97 -1.33
C ILE A 55 25.85 -25.08 -1.23
N SER A 56 26.49 -24.12 -0.57
CA SER A 56 27.95 -24.10 -0.44
C SER A 56 28.46 -25.23 0.43
N GLY A 57 27.72 -25.56 1.50
CA GLY A 57 28.06 -26.59 2.47
C GLY A 57 27.50 -27.99 2.21
N ILE A 58 26.85 -28.24 1.07
CA ILE A 58 26.07 -29.46 0.81
C ILE A 58 26.87 -30.74 0.99
N ARG A 59 28.17 -30.73 0.65
CA ARG A 59 29.05 -31.88 0.85
C ARG A 59 29.25 -32.21 2.32
N VAL A 60 29.35 -31.19 3.17
CA VAL A 60 29.51 -31.36 4.62
C VAL A 60 28.20 -31.87 5.22
N VAL A 61 27.08 -31.30 4.86
CA VAL A 61 25.74 -31.73 5.31
C VAL A 61 25.53 -33.22 5.00
N LYS A 62 25.88 -33.64 3.78
CA LYS A 62 25.78 -35.01 3.34
C LYS A 62 26.77 -35.96 4.05
N ALA A 63 28.01 -35.52 4.25
CA ALA A 63 29.03 -36.33 4.94
C ALA A 63 28.66 -36.61 6.40
N PHE A 64 27.99 -35.66 7.07
CA PHE A 64 27.56 -35.82 8.45
C PHE A 64 26.10 -36.24 8.62
N VAL A 65 25.38 -36.57 7.52
CA VAL A 65 23.95 -36.97 7.52
C VAL A 65 23.07 -35.99 8.29
N ARG A 66 23.30 -34.68 8.09
CA ARG A 66 22.56 -33.58 8.76
C ARG A 66 21.42 -32.98 7.95
N GLU A 67 20.95 -33.65 6.94
CA GLU A 67 19.90 -33.19 6.03
C GLU A 67 18.59 -32.84 6.76
N GLU A 68 18.20 -33.67 7.73
CA GLU A 68 16.99 -33.42 8.51
C GLU A 68 17.09 -32.16 9.38
N HIS A 69 18.29 -31.90 9.94
CA HIS A 69 18.53 -30.68 10.71
C HIS A 69 18.45 -29.44 9.87
N GLU A 70 19.08 -29.45 8.68
CA GLU A 70 19.02 -28.31 7.74
C GLU A 70 17.62 -28.10 7.19
N ASN A 71 16.87 -29.15 6.90
CA ASN A 71 15.47 -29.04 6.51
C ASN A 71 14.60 -28.41 7.61
N LYS A 72 14.82 -28.76 8.87
CA LYS A 72 14.11 -28.13 10.00
C LYS A 72 14.48 -26.65 10.13
N LYS A 73 15.76 -26.29 9.99
CA LYS A 73 16.25 -24.90 10.01
C LYS A 73 15.58 -24.08 8.90
N PHE A 74 15.61 -24.60 7.66
CA PHE A 74 14.99 -23.98 6.50
C PHE A 74 13.48 -23.80 6.69
N ASN A 75 12.77 -24.87 7.05
CA ASN A 75 11.32 -24.82 7.25
C ASN A 75 10.91 -23.83 8.34
N LYS A 76 11.70 -23.69 9.41
CA LYS A 76 11.46 -22.68 10.45
C LYS A 76 11.61 -21.26 9.91
N ALA A 77 12.66 -21.00 9.13
CA ALA A 77 12.87 -19.69 8.50
C ALA A 77 11.75 -19.35 7.50
N ALA A 78 11.38 -20.32 6.66
CA ALA A 78 10.27 -20.18 5.70
C ALA A 78 8.92 -19.94 6.40
N ASP A 79 8.62 -20.66 7.50
CA ASP A 79 7.39 -20.46 8.28
C ASP A 79 7.35 -19.07 8.95
N ASN A 80 8.47 -18.58 9.46
CA ASN A 80 8.56 -17.23 10.01
C ASN A 80 8.35 -16.15 8.95
N LEU A 81 8.90 -16.34 7.76
CA LEU A 81 8.68 -15.47 6.61
C LEU A 81 7.19 -15.48 6.19
N TYR A 82 6.64 -16.68 6.01
CA TYR A 82 5.24 -16.88 5.66
C TYR A 82 4.29 -16.17 6.64
N LYS A 83 4.46 -16.38 7.94
CA LYS A 83 3.64 -15.74 8.98
C LYS A 83 3.72 -14.21 8.93
N THR A 84 4.89 -13.66 8.62
CA THR A 84 5.08 -12.22 8.51
C THR A 84 4.35 -11.66 7.30
N PHE A 85 4.46 -12.30 6.13
CA PHE A 85 3.74 -11.87 4.94
C PHE A 85 2.23 -12.07 5.06
N VAL A 86 1.76 -13.19 5.60
CA VAL A 86 0.32 -13.40 5.88
C VAL A 86 -0.24 -12.30 6.77
N LYS A 87 0.52 -11.87 7.78
CA LYS A 87 0.10 -10.75 8.63
C LYS A 87 0.00 -9.43 7.86
N ALA A 88 0.97 -9.12 7.00
CA ALA A 88 0.94 -7.94 6.15
C ALA A 88 -0.26 -7.97 5.18
N GLU A 89 -0.43 -9.09 4.48
CA GLU A 89 -1.52 -9.30 3.52
C GLU A 89 -2.91 -9.25 4.17
N SER A 90 -3.04 -9.74 5.40
CA SER A 90 -4.30 -9.66 6.15
C SER A 90 -4.73 -8.22 6.40
N PHE A 91 -3.78 -7.31 6.69
CA PHE A 91 -4.09 -5.88 6.80
C PHE A 91 -4.45 -5.26 5.44
N LEU A 92 -3.72 -5.64 4.38
CA LEU A 92 -4.02 -5.15 3.03
C LEU A 92 -5.36 -5.67 2.52
N ALA A 93 -5.71 -6.92 2.79
CA ALA A 93 -6.99 -7.52 2.41
C ALA A 93 -8.19 -6.76 2.99
N PHE A 94 -8.04 -6.12 4.15
CA PHE A 94 -9.10 -5.32 4.75
C PHE A 94 -9.40 -4.02 3.99
N ASN A 95 -8.46 -3.55 3.16
CA ASN A 95 -8.62 -2.34 2.37
C ASN A 95 -9.82 -2.41 1.41
N ASN A 96 -9.94 -3.51 0.67
CA ASN A 96 -10.97 -3.63 -0.38
C ASN A 96 -12.41 -3.66 0.17
N PRO A 97 -12.75 -4.45 1.20
CA PRO A 97 -14.07 -4.38 1.84
C PRO A 97 -14.40 -3.00 2.40
N THR A 98 -13.44 -2.31 2.99
CA THR A 98 -13.64 -0.97 3.53
C THR A 98 -13.95 0.04 2.44
N MET A 99 -13.21 0.00 1.34
CA MET A 99 -13.47 0.83 0.15
C MET A 99 -14.89 0.60 -0.39
N MET A 100 -15.29 -0.66 -0.55
CA MET A 100 -16.63 -1.01 -1.04
C MET A 100 -17.73 -0.52 -0.09
N LEU A 101 -17.55 -0.70 1.21
CA LEU A 101 -18.50 -0.23 2.22
C LEU A 101 -18.72 1.28 2.13
N VAL A 102 -17.63 2.05 2.01
CA VAL A 102 -17.72 3.51 1.88
C VAL A 102 -18.42 3.93 0.60
N VAL A 103 -18.09 3.28 -0.53
CA VAL A 103 -18.73 3.60 -1.83
C VAL A 103 -20.23 3.33 -1.80
N TYR A 104 -20.62 2.13 -1.36
CA TYR A 104 -22.05 1.81 -1.24
C TYR A 104 -22.75 2.67 -0.19
N GLY A 105 -22.08 2.98 0.92
CA GLY A 105 -22.56 3.94 1.91
C GLY A 105 -22.80 5.34 1.31
N CYS A 106 -21.88 5.83 0.48
CA CYS A 106 -22.05 7.07 -0.24
C CYS A 106 -23.24 7.03 -1.22
N ILE A 107 -23.40 5.93 -1.98
CA ILE A 107 -24.52 5.77 -2.92
C ILE A 107 -25.85 5.79 -2.17
N VAL A 108 -25.97 5.07 -1.07
CA VAL A 108 -27.19 5.04 -0.24
C VAL A 108 -27.46 6.43 0.37
N ALA A 109 -26.44 7.07 0.95
CA ALA A 109 -26.60 8.40 1.52
C ALA A 109 -26.99 9.45 0.46
N LEU A 110 -26.33 9.43 -0.71
CA LEU A 110 -26.69 10.31 -1.83
C LEU A 110 -28.11 10.07 -2.30
N SER A 111 -28.53 8.81 -2.45
CA SER A 111 -29.89 8.47 -2.88
C SER A 111 -30.93 9.02 -1.86
N TRP A 112 -30.65 8.84 -0.59
CA TRP A 112 -31.53 9.29 0.47
C TRP A 112 -31.66 10.81 0.54
N PHE A 113 -30.53 11.52 0.61
CA PHE A 113 -30.57 12.97 0.72
C PHE A 113 -31.00 13.64 -0.60
N ALA A 114 -30.55 13.14 -1.76
CA ALA A 114 -30.91 13.71 -3.05
C ALA A 114 -32.40 13.55 -3.37
N SER A 115 -33.06 12.46 -2.92
CA SER A 115 -34.51 12.30 -3.12
C SER A 115 -35.30 13.45 -2.51
N HIS A 116 -34.95 13.92 -1.32
CA HIS A 116 -35.58 15.07 -0.67
C HIS A 116 -35.34 16.37 -1.46
N PHE A 117 -34.15 16.57 -2.04
CA PHE A 117 -33.84 17.74 -2.85
C PHE A 117 -34.49 17.70 -4.24
N ILE A 118 -34.72 16.51 -4.80
CA ILE A 118 -35.41 16.33 -6.06
C ILE A 118 -36.92 16.66 -5.88
N VAL A 119 -37.53 16.14 -4.82
CA VAL A 119 -38.94 16.42 -4.50
C VAL A 119 -39.18 17.91 -4.24
N SER A 120 -38.21 18.60 -3.64
CA SER A 120 -38.26 20.05 -3.44
C SER A 120 -37.94 20.86 -4.69
N GLY A 121 -37.60 20.22 -5.81
CA GLY A 121 -37.24 20.88 -7.07
C GLY A 121 -35.87 21.54 -7.11
N SER A 122 -35.06 21.34 -6.06
CA SER A 122 -33.71 21.97 -5.93
C SER A 122 -32.66 21.33 -6.80
N ILE A 123 -32.84 20.06 -7.19
CA ILE A 123 -31.87 19.27 -7.96
C ILE A 123 -32.63 18.40 -8.96
N THR A 124 -32.04 18.16 -10.14
CA THR A 124 -32.60 17.26 -11.15
C THR A 124 -32.10 15.81 -10.96
N THR A 125 -32.86 14.85 -11.52
CA THR A 125 -32.44 13.45 -11.57
C THR A 125 -31.11 13.26 -12.33
N GLY A 126 -30.84 14.07 -13.35
CA GLY A 126 -29.59 14.10 -14.08
C GLY A 126 -28.40 14.49 -13.21
N ASN A 127 -28.58 15.43 -12.29
CA ASN A 127 -27.58 15.83 -11.32
C ASN A 127 -27.22 14.65 -10.37
N LEU A 128 -28.23 13.88 -9.92
CA LEU A 128 -28.00 12.70 -9.10
C LEU A 128 -27.20 11.63 -9.83
N THR A 129 -27.54 11.35 -11.10
CA THR A 129 -26.81 10.38 -11.93
C THR A 129 -25.33 10.81 -12.11
N SER A 130 -25.11 12.11 -12.35
CA SER A 130 -23.76 12.67 -12.43
C SER A 130 -22.97 12.48 -11.12
N MET A 131 -23.62 12.65 -9.98
CA MET A 131 -23.00 12.44 -8.67
C MET A 131 -22.61 10.98 -8.44
N PHE A 132 -23.41 10.01 -8.87
CA PHE A 132 -23.01 8.59 -8.82
C PHE A 132 -21.76 8.31 -9.65
N SER A 133 -21.68 8.90 -10.86
CA SER A 133 -20.47 8.78 -11.68
C SER A 133 -19.24 9.37 -10.98
N TYR A 134 -19.41 10.44 -10.23
CA TYR A 134 -18.32 11.04 -9.45
C TYR A 134 -17.89 10.18 -8.25
N VAL A 135 -18.82 9.44 -7.60
CA VAL A 135 -18.45 8.45 -6.56
C VAL A 135 -17.52 7.40 -7.14
N MET A 136 -17.88 6.85 -8.32
CA MET A 136 -17.06 5.84 -8.98
C MET A 136 -15.69 6.39 -9.42
N SER A 137 -15.68 7.61 -9.98
CA SER A 137 -14.42 8.28 -10.36
C SER A 137 -13.52 8.56 -9.16
N MET A 138 -14.09 8.90 -8.01
CA MET A 138 -13.36 9.12 -6.76
C MET A 138 -12.73 7.82 -6.26
N LEU A 139 -13.47 6.71 -6.31
CA LEU A 139 -12.94 5.39 -5.96
C LEU A 139 -11.74 5.00 -6.82
N MET A 140 -11.88 5.14 -8.16
CA MET A 140 -10.79 4.86 -9.10
C MET A 140 -9.56 5.74 -8.82
N ALA A 141 -9.77 7.03 -8.55
CA ALA A 141 -8.68 7.94 -8.22
C ALA A 141 -7.96 7.55 -6.92
N LEU A 142 -8.68 7.09 -5.91
CA LEU A 142 -8.08 6.61 -4.65
C LEU A 142 -7.32 5.30 -4.84
N MET A 143 -7.83 4.38 -5.65
CA MET A 143 -7.10 3.17 -6.01
C MET A 143 -5.80 3.48 -6.75
N MET A 144 -5.84 4.39 -7.73
CA MET A 144 -4.64 4.86 -8.43
C MET A 144 -3.65 5.55 -7.48
N LEU A 145 -4.13 6.39 -6.59
CA LEU A 145 -3.29 7.06 -5.60
C LEU A 145 -2.57 6.06 -4.69
N SER A 146 -3.26 5.02 -4.24
CA SER A 146 -2.67 3.92 -3.45
C SER A 146 -1.56 3.22 -4.22
N MET A 147 -1.78 2.89 -5.50
CA MET A 147 -0.78 2.27 -6.36
C MET A 147 0.45 3.18 -6.59
N ILE A 148 0.21 4.45 -6.89
CA ILE A 148 1.28 5.45 -7.07
C ILE A 148 2.11 5.57 -5.80
N PHE A 149 1.48 5.58 -4.63
CA PHE A 149 2.20 5.67 -3.36
C PHE A 149 3.15 4.49 -3.14
N VAL A 150 2.72 3.27 -3.46
CA VAL A 150 3.58 2.08 -3.42
C VAL A 150 4.74 2.22 -4.40
N MET A 151 4.48 2.64 -5.64
CA MET A 151 5.53 2.86 -6.66
C MET A 151 6.56 3.91 -6.21
N VAL A 152 6.08 5.04 -5.67
CA VAL A 152 6.97 6.10 -5.15
C VAL A 152 7.81 5.59 -3.98
N SER A 153 7.23 4.82 -3.08
CA SER A 153 7.96 4.24 -1.95
C SER A 153 9.08 3.29 -2.40
N MET A 154 8.81 2.45 -3.40
CA MET A 154 9.82 1.56 -3.98
C MET A 154 10.91 2.36 -4.74
N SER A 155 10.51 3.38 -5.50
CA SER A 155 11.42 4.22 -6.26
C SER A 155 12.30 5.09 -5.36
N ALA A 156 11.79 5.54 -4.21
CA ALA A 156 12.54 6.36 -3.26
C ALA A 156 13.78 5.65 -2.71
N ALA A 157 13.72 4.34 -2.49
CA ALA A 157 14.86 3.55 -2.06
C ALA A 157 15.98 3.54 -3.12
N SER A 158 15.61 3.36 -4.39
CA SER A 158 16.54 3.40 -5.52
C SER A 158 17.11 4.81 -5.74
N ALA A 159 16.26 5.83 -5.66
CA ALA A 159 16.68 7.24 -5.76
C ALA A 159 17.69 7.62 -4.66
N ARG A 160 17.49 7.13 -3.44
CA ARG A 160 18.42 7.35 -2.33
C ARG A 160 19.80 6.75 -2.63
N ARG A 161 19.87 5.49 -3.10
CA ARG A 161 21.14 4.84 -3.47
C ARG A 161 21.86 5.58 -4.59
N ILE A 162 21.13 6.05 -5.60
CA ILE A 162 21.71 6.88 -6.68
C ILE A 162 22.24 8.19 -6.13
N SER A 163 21.47 8.85 -5.23
CA SER A 163 21.90 10.10 -4.59
C SER A 163 23.14 9.90 -3.71
N GLU A 164 23.26 8.80 -3.01
CA GLU A 164 24.45 8.45 -2.21
C GLU A 164 25.68 8.35 -3.10
N VAL A 165 25.59 7.65 -4.22
CA VAL A 165 26.71 7.54 -5.18
C VAL A 165 27.07 8.88 -5.85
N LEU A 166 26.06 9.69 -6.22
CA LEU A 166 26.31 10.99 -6.87
C LEU A 166 26.88 12.04 -5.90
N ASN A 167 26.60 11.92 -4.62
CA ASN A 167 27.12 12.83 -3.61
C ASN A 167 28.41 12.34 -2.93
N GLU A 168 28.88 11.14 -3.31
CA GLU A 168 30.14 10.61 -2.80
C GLU A 168 31.30 11.51 -3.22
N LYS A 169 32.06 11.94 -2.26
CA LYS A 169 33.27 12.77 -2.50
C LYS A 169 34.47 11.84 -2.52
N ALA A 170 35.29 11.96 -3.53
CA ALA A 170 36.53 11.23 -3.62
C ALA A 170 37.45 11.61 -2.44
N ASP A 171 37.91 10.61 -1.69
CA ASP A 171 38.87 10.80 -0.60
C ASP A 171 40.26 11.23 -1.12
N LEU A 172 40.53 10.90 -2.39
CA LEU A 172 41.76 11.25 -3.09
C LEU A 172 41.57 12.60 -3.81
N ALA A 173 42.07 13.67 -3.22
CA ALA A 173 42.17 14.98 -3.87
C ALA A 173 43.59 15.20 -4.39
N ASN A 174 43.69 15.84 -5.57
CA ASN A 174 45.00 16.27 -6.05
C ASN A 174 45.62 17.30 -5.10
N PRO A 175 46.93 17.24 -4.80
CA PRO A 175 47.58 18.24 -4.02
C PRO A 175 47.44 19.62 -4.67
N GLU A 176 47.24 20.65 -3.88
CA GLU A 176 47.09 22.05 -4.35
C GLU A 176 48.34 22.58 -5.09
N LYS A 177 49.48 21.91 -4.92
CA LYS A 177 50.72 22.15 -5.65
C LYS A 177 51.28 20.83 -6.15
N PRO A 178 51.23 20.53 -7.46
CA PRO A 178 51.89 19.37 -8.02
C PRO A 178 53.40 19.46 -8.03
#